data_c5b4764c8d0e7b591afe6ea939fea74c
#
_entry.id   c5b4764c8d0e7b591afe6ea939fea74c
#
_cell.length_a   1.000
_cell.length_b   1.000
_cell.length_c   1.000
_cell.angle_alpha   90.00
_cell.angle_beta   90.00
_cell.angle_gamma   90.00
#
_symmetry.space_group_name_H-M   'P 1'
#
loop_
_entity.id
_entity.type
_entity.pdbx_description
1 polymer ?
#
loop_
_entity_poly.entity_id
_entity_poly.type
_entity_poly.pdbx_seq_one_letter_code
_entity_poly.pdbx_strand_id
1 'polypeptide(L)'
;MKELVDILKHTKTHLMNGVSYMIPVVVGGGILMAIAVLLTGQGAAPVWGSGIPYWLWTIGSDALGLMCPVFAAYIAYSIADRPGIAVGMAGGFMALNIPTGFADGAVKTASAGFIGAAIAGLLGGIIAHYLKKIPLPKSMQSLKSIIIIPVIGVLVVGIIMFACGTPIAAFMTWLEDVMRNMAHGDHGNLALAGISALAALMIATDLGGPVNKVAYSILMVAFVGTGIYTFAAPVGIAICVPPIGCGVASLLLKKKFSKEEQDAGIGAIAMGFCGITEGAISYTAADPARMIPINMVSSAIAGGIAGFLGVGAKMSACWGGLIVAPVIQGESFLAGWPFYIICILIGVAVYVLLCALLKKDYVAPEPEDMGDIDISFE
;
A
#
# COMPACT_ATOMS: atom_id res chain seq x y z
N MET A 1 -15.33 -20.51 21.39
CA MET A 1 -15.82 -19.12 21.33
C MET A 1 -14.77 -18.09 21.75
N LYS A 2 -14.09 -18.25 22.90
CA LYS A 2 -13.07 -17.27 23.36
C LYS A 2 -11.96 -17.03 22.33
N GLU A 3 -11.43 -18.08 21.72
CA GLU A 3 -10.36 -17.96 20.71
C GLU A 3 -10.80 -17.27 19.41
N LEU A 4 -12.02 -17.55 18.93
CA LEU A 4 -12.55 -16.83 17.76
C LEU A 4 -12.68 -15.34 18.05
N VAL A 5 -13.17 -14.99 19.25
CA VAL A 5 -13.26 -13.59 19.69
C VAL A 5 -11.87 -12.97 19.77
N ASP A 6 -10.88 -13.71 20.21
CA ASP A 6 -9.49 -13.23 20.29
C ASP A 6 -8.91 -12.98 18.89
N ILE A 7 -9.07 -13.91 17.95
CA ILE A 7 -8.67 -13.73 16.55
C ILE A 7 -9.34 -12.48 15.97
N LEU A 8 -10.66 -12.32 16.19
CA LEU A 8 -11.40 -11.18 15.67
C LEU A 8 -10.97 -9.84 16.31
N LYS A 9 -10.58 -9.82 17.58
CA LYS A 9 -10.00 -8.63 18.21
C LYS A 9 -8.67 -8.21 17.58
N HIS A 10 -7.89 -9.16 17.08
CA HIS A 10 -6.61 -8.92 16.43
C HIS A 10 -6.70 -8.79 14.90
N THR A 11 -7.92 -8.65 14.34
CA THR A 11 -8.15 -8.50 12.89
C THR A 11 -7.24 -7.44 12.26
N LYS A 12 -7.08 -6.28 12.91
CA LYS A 12 -6.16 -5.22 12.45
C LYS A 12 -4.73 -5.76 12.26
N THR A 13 -4.21 -6.48 13.22
CA THR A 13 -2.85 -7.05 13.16
C THR A 13 -2.73 -8.07 12.03
N HIS A 14 -3.73 -8.92 11.83
CA HIS A 14 -3.76 -9.90 10.76
C HIS A 14 -3.79 -9.23 9.37
N LEU A 15 -4.65 -8.23 9.18
CA LEU A 15 -4.71 -7.45 7.94
C LEU A 15 -3.36 -6.74 7.65
N MET A 16 -2.77 -6.13 8.68
CA MET A 16 -1.47 -5.46 8.59
C MET A 16 -0.35 -6.39 8.15
N ASN A 17 -0.35 -7.61 8.68
CA ASN A 17 0.62 -8.63 8.28
C ASN A 17 0.46 -8.98 6.80
N GLY A 18 -0.77 -9.22 6.35
CA GLY A 18 -1.08 -9.46 4.94
C GLY A 18 -0.57 -8.34 4.03
N VAL A 19 -0.85 -7.07 4.37
CA VAL A 19 -0.38 -5.91 3.59
C VAL A 19 1.15 -5.85 3.55
N SER A 20 1.83 -6.11 4.66
CA SER A 20 3.29 -6.05 4.74
C SER A 20 3.98 -7.00 3.77
N TYR A 21 3.44 -8.22 3.62
CA TYR A 21 3.98 -9.21 2.67
C TYR A 21 3.51 -8.99 1.22
N MET A 22 2.39 -8.33 1.03
CA MET A 22 1.88 -7.97 -0.30
C MET A 22 2.72 -6.85 -0.95
N ILE A 23 3.15 -5.84 -0.17
CA ILE A 23 3.86 -4.66 -0.68
C ILE A 23 5.06 -5.01 -1.58
N PRO A 24 6.00 -5.92 -1.22
CA PRO A 24 7.11 -6.26 -2.10
C PRO A 24 6.70 -6.81 -3.46
N VAL A 25 5.58 -7.54 -3.52
CA VAL A 25 5.04 -8.08 -4.78
C VAL A 25 4.51 -6.97 -5.66
N VAL A 26 3.77 -6.03 -5.08
CA VAL A 26 3.24 -4.83 -5.77
C VAL A 26 4.38 -3.96 -6.27
N VAL A 27 5.40 -3.71 -5.43
CA VAL A 27 6.58 -2.93 -5.79
C VAL A 27 7.33 -3.55 -6.96
N GLY A 28 7.64 -4.84 -6.87
CA GLY A 28 8.36 -5.54 -7.93
C GLY A 28 7.61 -5.51 -9.26
N GLY A 29 6.31 -5.84 -9.23
CA GLY A 29 5.45 -5.80 -10.42
C GLY A 29 5.33 -4.38 -11.00
N GLY A 30 5.07 -3.39 -10.15
CA GLY A 30 4.92 -2.00 -10.57
C GLY A 30 6.17 -1.40 -11.19
N ILE A 31 7.36 -1.67 -10.64
CA ILE A 31 8.63 -1.20 -11.21
C ILE A 31 8.90 -1.83 -12.58
N LEU A 32 8.65 -3.13 -12.75
CA LEU A 32 8.84 -3.80 -14.04
C LEU A 32 7.93 -3.20 -15.12
N MET A 33 6.65 -2.96 -14.79
CA MET A 33 5.72 -2.28 -15.70
C MET A 33 6.16 -0.84 -15.97
N ALA A 34 6.63 -0.10 -14.99
CA ALA A 34 7.14 1.25 -15.16
C ALA A 34 8.33 1.29 -16.13
N ILE A 35 9.27 0.35 -16.03
CA ILE A 35 10.39 0.22 -16.96
C ILE A 35 9.88 -0.09 -18.39
N ALA A 36 8.88 -0.97 -18.53
CA ALA A 36 8.27 -1.26 -19.83
C ALA A 36 7.67 0.00 -20.48
N VAL A 37 6.95 0.82 -19.70
CA VAL A 37 6.38 2.11 -20.15
C VAL A 37 7.48 3.10 -20.54
N LEU A 38 8.57 3.18 -19.75
CA LEU A 38 9.73 4.02 -20.08
C LEU A 38 10.36 3.64 -21.43
N LEU A 39 10.49 2.34 -21.71
CA LEU A 39 11.09 1.85 -22.95
C LEU A 39 10.19 2.07 -24.18
N THR A 40 8.88 2.08 -23.99
CA THR A 40 7.90 2.26 -25.10
C THR A 40 7.42 3.70 -25.26
N GLY A 41 7.53 4.53 -24.24
CA GLY A 41 6.92 5.86 -24.16
C GLY A 41 5.38 5.83 -24.15
N GLN A 42 4.76 4.66 -23.98
CA GLN A 42 3.31 4.47 -24.01
C GLN A 42 2.83 3.89 -22.68
N GLY A 43 1.80 4.51 -22.10
CA GLY A 43 1.18 4.04 -20.85
C GLY A 43 0.24 2.84 -21.02
N ALA A 44 0.34 2.09 -22.10
CA ALA A 44 -0.49 0.93 -22.40
C ALA A 44 0.38 -0.34 -22.50
N ALA A 45 -0.27 -1.51 -22.39
CA ALA A 45 0.41 -2.79 -22.57
C ALA A 45 1.08 -2.88 -23.93
N PRO A 46 2.39 -3.18 -23.99
CA PRO A 46 3.12 -3.35 -25.24
C PRO A 46 2.52 -4.49 -26.07
N VAL A 47 2.57 -4.35 -27.40
CA VAL A 47 2.05 -5.36 -28.32
C VAL A 47 2.91 -6.62 -28.25
N TRP A 48 2.27 -7.78 -28.43
CA TRP A 48 2.99 -9.06 -28.55
C TRP A 48 4.08 -8.96 -29.63
N GLY A 49 5.27 -9.41 -29.30
CA GLY A 49 6.43 -9.36 -30.19
C GLY A 49 7.25 -8.08 -30.11
N SER A 50 6.90 -7.10 -29.26
CA SER A 50 7.70 -5.87 -29.05
C SER A 50 9.00 -6.12 -28.23
N GLY A 51 9.35 -7.37 -27.94
CA GLY A 51 10.59 -7.77 -27.28
C GLY A 51 10.59 -7.51 -25.77
N ILE A 52 11.68 -6.93 -25.26
CA ILE A 52 11.90 -6.71 -23.81
C ILE A 52 10.76 -5.95 -23.12
N PRO A 53 10.20 -4.85 -23.68
CA PRO A 53 9.08 -4.16 -23.03
C PRO A 53 7.85 -5.04 -22.79
N TYR A 54 7.52 -5.91 -23.75
CA TYR A 54 6.41 -6.86 -23.59
C TYR A 54 6.65 -7.84 -22.43
N TRP A 55 7.86 -8.39 -22.32
CA TRP A 55 8.21 -9.30 -21.25
C TRP A 55 8.17 -8.63 -19.88
N LEU A 56 8.73 -7.44 -19.77
CA LEU A 56 8.73 -6.67 -18.51
C LEU A 56 7.31 -6.33 -18.07
N TRP A 57 6.45 -5.90 -19.02
CA TRP A 57 5.05 -5.63 -18.73
C TRP A 57 4.30 -6.87 -18.27
N THR A 58 4.45 -7.99 -18.99
CA THR A 58 3.74 -9.23 -18.68
C THR A 58 4.18 -9.78 -17.32
N ILE A 59 5.48 -9.87 -17.06
CA ILE A 59 6.01 -10.31 -15.76
C ILE A 59 5.51 -9.38 -14.65
N GLY A 60 5.54 -8.07 -14.87
CA GLY A 60 5.06 -7.08 -13.89
C GLY A 60 3.56 -7.21 -13.61
N SER A 61 2.74 -7.35 -14.65
CA SER A 61 1.28 -7.51 -14.50
C SER A 61 0.90 -8.82 -13.83
N ASP A 62 1.61 -9.91 -14.14
CA ASP A 62 1.38 -11.21 -13.51
C ASP A 62 1.77 -11.17 -12.02
N ALA A 63 2.87 -10.49 -11.68
CA ALA A 63 3.25 -10.25 -10.29
C ALA A 63 2.17 -9.43 -9.55
N LEU A 64 1.63 -8.36 -10.17
CA LEU A 64 0.51 -7.61 -9.59
C LEU A 64 -0.75 -8.46 -9.44
N GLY A 65 -1.01 -9.38 -10.35
CA GLY A 65 -2.12 -10.35 -10.26
C GLY A 65 -2.05 -11.24 -9.01
N LEU A 66 -0.87 -11.47 -8.46
CA LEU A 66 -0.68 -12.23 -7.21
C LEU A 66 -0.98 -11.42 -5.95
N MET A 67 -1.23 -10.14 -6.05
CA MET A 67 -1.42 -9.23 -4.92
C MET A 67 -2.49 -9.70 -3.94
N CYS A 68 -3.72 -9.91 -4.40
CA CYS A 68 -4.82 -10.38 -3.56
C CYS A 68 -4.59 -11.81 -3.00
N PRO A 69 -4.14 -12.79 -3.78
CA PRO A 69 -3.74 -14.09 -3.26
C PRO A 69 -2.67 -14.03 -2.17
N VAL A 70 -1.60 -13.26 -2.36
CA VAL A 70 -0.53 -13.09 -1.36
C VAL A 70 -1.06 -12.38 -0.11
N PHE A 71 -1.84 -11.31 -0.27
CA PHE A 71 -2.48 -10.62 0.84
C PHE A 71 -3.29 -11.57 1.72
N ALA A 72 -4.21 -12.32 1.14
CA ALA A 72 -5.04 -13.29 1.85
C ALA A 72 -4.23 -14.44 2.48
N ALA A 73 -3.18 -14.91 1.80
CA ALA A 73 -2.27 -15.93 2.30
C ALA A 73 -1.60 -15.53 3.61
N TYR A 74 -1.10 -14.29 3.69
CA TYR A 74 -0.37 -13.82 4.86
C TYR A 74 -1.28 -13.30 5.99
N ILE A 75 -2.54 -12.94 5.69
CA ILE A 75 -3.57 -12.81 6.72
C ILE A 75 -3.80 -14.17 7.38
N ALA A 76 -4.03 -15.22 6.59
CA ALA A 76 -4.27 -16.57 7.08
C ALA A 76 -3.03 -17.15 7.80
N TYR A 77 -1.82 -16.85 7.33
CA TYR A 77 -0.57 -17.18 8.01
C TYR A 77 -0.50 -16.56 9.41
N SER A 78 -0.87 -15.30 9.55
CA SER A 78 -0.87 -14.60 10.85
C SER A 78 -1.83 -15.23 11.88
N ILE A 79 -2.83 -16.02 11.42
CA ILE A 79 -3.83 -16.68 12.27
C ILE A 79 -3.47 -18.16 12.52
N ALA A 80 -3.00 -18.86 11.49
CA ALA A 80 -2.87 -20.32 11.51
C ALA A 80 -1.48 -20.83 11.13
N ASP A 81 -0.48 -19.96 11.02
CA ASP A 81 0.88 -20.26 10.55
C ASP A 81 0.91 -20.87 9.14
N ARG A 82 1.95 -21.66 8.82
CA ARG A 82 2.17 -22.24 7.49
C ARG A 82 0.96 -22.94 6.86
N PRO A 83 0.17 -23.76 7.59
CA PRO A 83 -1.00 -24.39 6.98
C PRO A 83 -2.07 -23.41 6.49
N GLY A 84 -2.15 -22.21 7.06
CA GLY A 84 -3.09 -21.17 6.63
C GLY A 84 -2.77 -20.59 5.26
N ILE A 85 -1.50 -20.58 4.84
CA ILE A 85 -1.05 -19.96 3.59
C ILE A 85 -1.83 -20.49 2.38
N ALA A 86 -1.90 -21.81 2.21
CA ALA A 86 -2.56 -22.42 1.06
C ALA A 86 -4.06 -22.10 1.02
N VAL A 87 -4.72 -22.13 2.17
CA VAL A 87 -6.16 -21.84 2.29
C VAL A 87 -6.45 -20.38 2.00
N GLY A 88 -5.67 -19.46 2.60
CA GLY A 88 -5.81 -18.03 2.38
C GLY A 88 -5.50 -17.63 0.92
N MET A 89 -4.42 -18.16 0.34
CA MET A 89 -4.02 -17.89 -1.04
C MET A 89 -5.10 -18.30 -2.04
N ALA A 90 -5.62 -19.52 -1.91
CA ALA A 90 -6.69 -20.01 -2.76
C ALA A 90 -7.97 -19.19 -2.61
N GLY A 91 -8.36 -18.84 -1.37
CA GLY A 91 -9.50 -17.98 -1.12
C GLY A 91 -9.33 -16.57 -1.70
N GLY A 92 -8.14 -16.00 -1.59
CA GLY A 92 -7.80 -14.69 -2.19
C GLY A 92 -7.85 -14.70 -3.71
N PHE A 93 -7.44 -15.79 -4.36
CA PHE A 93 -7.59 -15.96 -5.80
C PHE A 93 -9.08 -16.13 -6.20
N MET A 94 -9.83 -16.90 -5.45
CA MET A 94 -11.28 -17.07 -5.68
C MET A 94 -12.04 -15.75 -5.51
N ALA A 95 -11.61 -14.87 -4.61
CA ALA A 95 -12.20 -13.54 -4.43
C ALA A 95 -12.09 -12.66 -5.68
N LEU A 96 -11.10 -12.86 -6.53
CA LEU A 96 -10.96 -12.17 -7.82
C LEU A 96 -11.83 -12.79 -8.93
N ASN A 97 -12.31 -14.01 -8.75
CA ASN A 97 -12.95 -14.82 -9.78
C ASN A 97 -14.27 -15.45 -9.27
N ILE A 98 -15.17 -14.64 -8.71
CA ILE A 98 -16.44 -15.11 -8.17
C ILE A 98 -17.40 -15.41 -9.34
N PRO A 99 -17.89 -16.65 -9.49
CA PRO A 99 -18.86 -16.97 -10.51
C PRO A 99 -20.19 -16.23 -10.28
N THR A 100 -20.66 -15.47 -11.28
CA THR A 100 -21.90 -14.71 -11.20
C THR A 100 -22.98 -15.18 -12.17
N GLY A 101 -22.62 -16.05 -13.10
CA GLY A 101 -23.54 -16.62 -14.08
C GLY A 101 -22.83 -17.30 -15.22
N PHE A 102 -23.62 -17.74 -16.20
CA PHE A 102 -23.13 -18.37 -17.42
C PHE A 102 -23.76 -17.67 -18.62
N ALA A 103 -22.98 -17.15 -19.54
CA ALA A 103 -23.43 -16.54 -20.78
C ALA A 103 -22.37 -16.67 -21.87
N ASP A 104 -22.82 -16.74 -23.13
CA ASP A 104 -21.96 -16.83 -24.31
C ASP A 104 -20.96 -18.01 -24.28
N GLY A 105 -21.37 -19.15 -23.67
CA GLY A 105 -20.53 -20.33 -23.56
C GLY A 105 -19.43 -20.28 -22.48
N ALA A 106 -19.41 -19.23 -21.67
CA ALA A 106 -18.41 -19.05 -20.62
C ALA A 106 -19.03 -18.68 -19.25
N VAL A 107 -18.33 -19.01 -18.17
CA VAL A 107 -18.67 -18.55 -16.82
C VAL A 107 -18.33 -17.07 -16.72
N LYS A 108 -19.31 -16.25 -16.39
CA LYS A 108 -19.08 -14.86 -16.02
C LYS A 108 -18.58 -14.80 -14.58
N THR A 109 -17.52 -14.04 -14.36
CA THR A 109 -16.96 -13.82 -13.03
C THR A 109 -17.01 -12.35 -12.69
N ALA A 110 -17.18 -12.03 -11.40
CA ALA A 110 -17.00 -10.71 -10.84
C ALA A 110 -15.89 -10.74 -9.79
N SER A 111 -15.26 -9.61 -9.60
CA SER A 111 -14.19 -9.47 -8.60
C SER A 111 -14.73 -8.84 -7.33
N ALA A 112 -14.53 -9.50 -6.20
CA ALA A 112 -14.70 -8.90 -4.87
C ALA A 112 -13.45 -8.12 -4.44
N GLY A 113 -12.44 -8.06 -5.29
CA GLY A 113 -11.23 -7.27 -5.13
C GLY A 113 -10.49 -7.52 -3.81
N PHE A 114 -9.85 -6.46 -3.34
CA PHE A 114 -9.06 -6.48 -2.11
C PHE A 114 -9.90 -6.78 -0.85
N ILE A 115 -11.13 -6.27 -0.79
CA ILE A 115 -12.03 -6.53 0.35
C ILE A 115 -12.40 -8.01 0.42
N GLY A 116 -12.73 -8.60 -0.73
CA GLY A 116 -12.99 -10.03 -0.83
C GLY A 116 -11.78 -10.88 -0.42
N ALA A 117 -10.58 -10.48 -0.84
CA ALA A 117 -9.33 -11.14 -0.45
C ALA A 117 -9.05 -11.03 1.06
N ALA A 118 -9.33 -9.87 1.69
CA ALA A 118 -9.23 -9.69 3.13
C ALA A 118 -10.14 -10.66 3.89
N ILE A 119 -11.40 -10.75 3.47
CA ILE A 119 -12.40 -11.65 4.05
C ILE A 119 -11.98 -13.11 3.85
N ALA A 120 -11.54 -13.48 2.64
CA ALA A 120 -11.05 -14.81 2.34
C ALA A 120 -9.84 -15.21 3.18
N GLY A 121 -8.90 -14.29 3.39
CA GLY A 121 -7.72 -14.49 4.24
C GLY A 121 -8.08 -14.72 5.71
N LEU A 122 -8.99 -13.92 6.26
CA LEU A 122 -9.49 -14.08 7.63
C LEU A 122 -10.23 -15.41 7.80
N LEU A 123 -11.16 -15.72 6.90
CA LEU A 123 -11.91 -16.98 6.92
C LEU A 123 -10.99 -18.18 6.74
N GLY A 124 -10.08 -18.13 5.76
CA GLY A 124 -9.11 -19.18 5.51
C GLY A 124 -8.19 -19.43 6.70
N GLY A 125 -7.74 -18.38 7.36
CA GLY A 125 -6.96 -18.46 8.59
C GLY A 125 -7.74 -19.09 9.75
N ILE A 126 -8.98 -18.65 9.98
CA ILE A 126 -9.87 -19.21 11.01
C ILE A 126 -10.13 -20.68 10.74
N ILE A 127 -10.49 -21.05 9.51
CA ILE A 127 -10.74 -22.45 9.12
C ILE A 127 -9.49 -23.30 9.37
N ALA A 128 -8.33 -22.87 8.89
CA ALA A 128 -7.07 -23.58 9.07
C ALA A 128 -6.69 -23.70 10.56
N HIS A 129 -6.94 -22.66 11.38
CA HIS A 129 -6.71 -22.67 12.81
C HIS A 129 -7.52 -23.77 13.52
N TYR A 130 -8.82 -23.89 13.20
CA TYR A 130 -9.63 -24.94 13.81
C TYR A 130 -9.29 -26.33 13.28
N LEU A 131 -8.97 -26.49 12.00
CA LEU A 131 -8.52 -27.75 11.44
C LEU A 131 -7.19 -28.23 12.06
N LYS A 132 -6.28 -27.32 12.45
CA LYS A 132 -5.06 -27.66 13.19
C LYS A 132 -5.34 -28.36 14.51
N LYS A 133 -6.47 -28.09 15.16
CA LYS A 133 -6.82 -28.63 16.48
C LYS A 133 -7.41 -30.04 16.45
N ILE A 134 -7.73 -30.55 15.27
CA ILE A 134 -8.23 -31.93 15.16
C ILE A 134 -7.16 -32.89 15.71
N PRO A 135 -7.50 -33.68 16.73
CA PRO A 135 -6.54 -34.61 17.32
C PRO A 135 -6.25 -35.75 16.35
N LEU A 136 -4.99 -35.92 15.97
CA LEU A 136 -4.52 -37.03 15.13
C LEU A 136 -3.26 -37.65 15.76
N PRO A 137 -3.02 -38.95 15.55
CA PRO A 137 -1.78 -39.62 15.97
C PRO A 137 -0.54 -38.91 15.46
N LYS A 138 0.57 -39.00 16.19
CA LYS A 138 1.84 -38.34 15.82
C LYS A 138 2.31 -38.68 14.40
N SER A 139 2.11 -39.92 13.96
CA SER A 139 2.44 -40.40 12.61
C SER A 139 1.61 -39.72 11.48
N MET A 140 0.46 -39.12 11.81
CA MET A 140 -0.44 -38.48 10.84
C MET A 140 -0.37 -36.94 10.90
N GLN A 141 0.48 -36.34 11.70
CA GLN A 141 0.59 -34.88 11.82
C GLN A 141 1.04 -34.21 10.51
N SER A 142 1.97 -34.84 9.78
CA SER A 142 2.39 -34.35 8.45
C SER A 142 1.24 -34.42 7.44
N LEU A 143 0.46 -35.51 7.45
CA LEU A 143 -0.73 -35.67 6.59
C LEU A 143 -1.77 -34.57 6.85
N LYS A 144 -1.96 -34.22 8.14
CA LYS A 144 -2.86 -33.14 8.53
C LYS A 144 -2.47 -31.81 7.88
N SER A 145 -1.20 -31.44 7.97
CA SER A 145 -0.71 -30.14 7.49
C SER A 145 -0.64 -30.06 5.96
N ILE A 146 -0.33 -31.17 5.29
CA ILE A 146 -0.08 -31.20 3.85
C ILE A 146 -1.35 -31.50 3.04
N ILE A 147 -2.26 -32.31 3.58
CA ILE A 147 -3.46 -32.79 2.86
C ILE A 147 -4.75 -32.28 3.51
N ILE A 148 -4.98 -32.60 4.80
CA ILE A 148 -6.30 -32.38 5.41
C ILE A 148 -6.63 -30.89 5.48
N ILE A 149 -5.71 -30.06 6.00
CA ILE A 149 -5.95 -28.63 6.15
C ILE A 149 -6.08 -27.94 4.79
N PRO A 150 -5.18 -28.14 3.80
CA PRO A 150 -5.35 -27.52 2.50
C PRO A 150 -6.61 -27.99 1.78
N VAL A 151 -6.88 -29.28 1.69
CA VAL A 151 -8.03 -29.78 0.93
C VAL A 151 -9.35 -29.32 1.55
N ILE A 152 -9.55 -29.57 2.83
CA ILE A 152 -10.80 -29.18 3.50
C ILE A 152 -10.90 -27.66 3.62
N GLY A 153 -9.80 -26.99 3.96
CA GLY A 153 -9.77 -25.54 4.12
C GLY A 153 -10.07 -24.79 2.82
N VAL A 154 -9.44 -25.20 1.71
CA VAL A 154 -9.70 -24.60 0.39
C VAL A 154 -11.13 -24.87 -0.07
N LEU A 155 -11.65 -26.10 0.13
CA LEU A 155 -13.04 -26.42 -0.19
C LEU A 155 -14.02 -25.52 0.59
N VAL A 156 -13.84 -25.43 1.90
CA VAL A 156 -14.77 -24.65 2.77
C VAL A 156 -14.67 -23.16 2.46
N VAL A 157 -13.47 -22.59 2.35
CA VAL A 157 -13.32 -21.16 2.02
C VAL A 157 -13.87 -20.87 0.62
N GLY A 158 -13.67 -21.80 -0.34
CA GLY A 158 -14.19 -21.65 -1.69
C GLY A 158 -15.72 -21.64 -1.75
N ILE A 159 -16.37 -22.55 -1.05
CA ILE A 159 -17.83 -22.57 -0.94
C ILE A 159 -18.35 -21.27 -0.34
N ILE A 160 -17.73 -20.78 0.75
CA ILE A 160 -18.14 -19.53 1.39
C ILE A 160 -17.93 -18.34 0.43
N MET A 161 -16.78 -18.27 -0.24
CA MET A 161 -16.50 -17.16 -1.17
C MET A 161 -17.43 -17.17 -2.37
N PHE A 162 -17.79 -18.32 -2.92
CA PHE A 162 -18.75 -18.40 -4.03
C PHE A 162 -20.19 -18.13 -3.59
N ALA A 163 -20.56 -18.53 -2.39
CA ALA A 163 -21.91 -18.25 -1.86
C ALA A 163 -22.10 -16.79 -1.44
N CYS A 164 -21.08 -16.18 -0.80
CA CYS A 164 -21.17 -14.85 -0.22
C CYS A 164 -20.42 -13.77 -1.03
N GLY A 165 -19.69 -14.14 -2.05
CA GLY A 165 -18.83 -13.22 -2.79
C GLY A 165 -19.60 -12.26 -3.71
N THR A 166 -20.76 -12.68 -4.22
CA THR A 166 -21.57 -11.83 -5.12
C THR A 166 -21.98 -10.49 -4.50
N PRO A 167 -22.48 -10.42 -3.24
CA PRO A 167 -22.75 -9.14 -2.58
C PRO A 167 -21.50 -8.27 -2.41
N ILE A 168 -20.35 -8.89 -2.13
CA ILE A 168 -19.08 -8.17 -1.97
C ILE A 168 -18.63 -7.61 -3.32
N ALA A 169 -18.73 -8.40 -4.38
CA ALA A 169 -18.41 -7.97 -5.74
C ALA A 169 -19.36 -6.83 -6.19
N ALA A 170 -20.65 -6.93 -5.89
CA ALA A 170 -21.62 -5.86 -6.18
C ALA A 170 -21.28 -4.56 -5.42
N PHE A 171 -20.88 -4.67 -4.15
CA PHE A 171 -20.41 -3.52 -3.37
C PHE A 171 -19.14 -2.89 -4.00
N MET A 172 -18.18 -3.71 -4.44
CA MET A 172 -16.99 -3.22 -5.13
C MET A 172 -17.34 -2.50 -6.42
N THR A 173 -18.22 -3.06 -7.26
CA THR A 173 -18.70 -2.41 -8.48
C THR A 173 -19.40 -1.08 -8.19
N TRP A 174 -20.26 -1.06 -7.16
CA TRP A 174 -20.90 0.18 -6.74
C TRP A 174 -19.88 1.23 -6.29
N LEU A 175 -18.85 0.84 -5.53
CA LEU A 175 -17.79 1.73 -5.10
C LEU A 175 -17.01 2.29 -6.30
N GLU A 176 -16.70 1.44 -7.28
CA GLU A 176 -16.08 1.84 -8.54
C GLU A 176 -16.91 2.86 -9.31
N ASP A 177 -18.24 2.62 -9.44
CA ASP A 177 -19.15 3.53 -10.13
C ASP A 177 -19.24 4.89 -9.41
N VAL A 178 -19.30 4.88 -8.07
CA VAL A 178 -19.24 6.13 -7.28
C VAL A 178 -17.97 6.91 -7.59
N MET A 179 -16.81 6.23 -7.57
CA MET A 179 -15.52 6.87 -7.84
C MET A 179 -15.42 7.38 -9.28
N ARG A 180 -15.93 6.63 -10.27
CA ARG A 180 -16.00 7.08 -11.67
C ARG A 180 -16.88 8.32 -11.81
N ASN A 181 -18.06 8.30 -11.21
CA ASN A 181 -18.99 9.43 -11.25
C ASN A 181 -18.40 10.67 -10.58
N MET A 182 -17.67 10.52 -9.48
CA MET A 182 -16.96 11.62 -8.83
C MET A 182 -15.82 12.18 -9.69
N ALA A 183 -15.14 11.32 -10.45
CA ALA A 183 -14.05 11.73 -11.33
C ALA A 183 -14.53 12.48 -12.59
N HIS A 184 -15.76 12.22 -13.08
CA HIS A 184 -16.27 12.74 -14.33
C HIS A 184 -17.47 13.71 -14.18
N GLY A 185 -17.93 13.97 -12.93
CA GLY A 185 -19.03 14.90 -12.66
C GLY A 185 -18.63 16.38 -12.76
N ASP A 186 -19.60 17.29 -12.80
CA ASP A 186 -19.39 18.75 -12.89
C ASP A 186 -18.51 19.33 -11.75
N HIS A 187 -18.41 18.64 -10.62
CA HIS A 187 -17.53 18.96 -9.49
C HIS A 187 -16.36 17.97 -9.37
N GLY A 188 -16.06 17.20 -10.41
CA GLY A 188 -15.09 16.11 -10.39
C GLY A 188 -13.73 16.51 -9.84
N ASN A 189 -13.15 17.61 -10.29
CA ASN A 189 -11.84 18.07 -9.85
C ASN A 189 -11.79 18.43 -8.38
N LEU A 190 -12.87 19.02 -7.82
CA LEU A 190 -12.91 19.37 -6.39
C LEU A 190 -13.10 18.13 -5.50
N ALA A 191 -13.94 17.20 -5.93
CA ALA A 191 -14.12 15.92 -5.26
C ALA A 191 -12.83 15.10 -5.27
N LEU A 192 -12.15 15.03 -6.44
CA LEU A 192 -10.85 14.39 -6.57
C LEU A 192 -9.79 15.04 -5.68
N ALA A 193 -9.76 16.38 -5.60
CA ALA A 193 -8.87 17.09 -4.69
C ALA A 193 -9.11 16.71 -3.23
N GLY A 194 -10.37 16.66 -2.80
CA GLY A 194 -10.75 16.30 -1.42
C GLY A 194 -10.34 14.88 -1.05
N ILE A 195 -10.67 13.91 -1.91
CA ILE A 195 -10.32 12.49 -1.68
C ILE A 195 -8.80 12.30 -1.71
N SER A 196 -8.12 12.92 -2.68
CA SER A 196 -6.66 12.86 -2.81
C SER A 196 -5.96 13.49 -1.60
N ALA A 197 -6.47 14.61 -1.09
CA ALA A 197 -5.95 15.25 0.11
C ALA A 197 -6.15 14.37 1.35
N LEU A 198 -7.33 13.76 1.50
CA LEU A 198 -7.61 12.84 2.60
C LEU A 198 -6.71 11.60 2.54
N ALA A 199 -6.56 11.02 1.36
CA ALA A 199 -5.67 9.88 1.13
C ALA A 199 -4.22 10.23 1.47
N ALA A 200 -3.74 11.36 0.97
CA ALA A 200 -2.40 11.86 1.22
C ALA A 200 -2.13 12.11 2.71
N LEU A 201 -3.11 12.68 3.41
CA LEU A 201 -3.07 12.88 4.85
C LEU A 201 -2.94 11.53 5.59
N MET A 202 -3.75 10.52 5.22
CA MET A 202 -3.68 9.19 5.82
C MET A 202 -2.33 8.50 5.55
N ILE A 203 -1.80 8.60 4.32
CA ILE A 203 -0.49 8.06 3.96
C ILE A 203 0.62 8.61 4.85
N ALA A 204 0.58 9.90 5.12
CA ALA A 204 1.62 10.62 5.86
C ALA A 204 1.45 10.59 7.39
N THR A 205 0.38 9.98 7.92
CA THR A 205 0.07 9.98 9.36
C THR A 205 1.06 9.13 10.15
N ASP A 206 1.32 7.91 9.71
CA ASP A 206 2.11 6.92 10.44
C ASP A 206 3.23 6.27 9.59
N LEU A 207 3.55 6.86 8.43
CA LEU A 207 4.75 6.60 7.63
C LEU A 207 5.06 5.10 7.38
N GLY A 208 4.11 4.38 6.84
CA GLY A 208 4.20 2.93 6.61
C GLY A 208 3.48 2.10 7.68
N GLY A 209 2.86 2.74 8.66
CA GLY A 209 2.04 2.09 9.68
C GLY A 209 0.64 1.68 9.21
N PRO A 210 -0.27 1.41 10.16
CA PRO A 210 -1.62 0.95 9.88
C PRO A 210 -2.46 1.88 9.01
N VAL A 211 -2.44 3.17 9.28
CA VAL A 211 -3.25 4.17 8.56
C VAL A 211 -2.76 4.35 7.14
N ASN A 212 -1.44 4.46 6.96
CA ASN A 212 -0.80 4.48 5.66
C ASN A 212 -1.19 3.25 4.82
N LYS A 213 -1.04 2.05 5.38
CA LYS A 213 -1.34 0.80 4.67
C LYS A 213 -2.81 0.66 4.29
N VAL A 214 -3.74 1.13 5.13
CA VAL A 214 -5.16 1.16 4.80
C VAL A 214 -5.41 2.10 3.63
N ALA A 215 -4.90 3.33 3.67
CA ALA A 215 -5.05 4.29 2.58
C ALA A 215 -4.43 3.79 1.28
N TYR A 216 -3.20 3.27 1.36
CA TYR A 216 -2.50 2.67 0.23
C TYR A 216 -3.30 1.50 -0.36
N SER A 217 -3.76 0.57 0.48
CA SER A 217 -4.48 -0.62 0.04
C SER A 217 -5.83 -0.30 -0.59
N ILE A 218 -6.59 0.62 -0.01
CA ILE A 218 -7.91 0.98 -0.55
C ILE A 218 -7.76 1.77 -1.86
N LEU A 219 -6.87 2.75 -1.90
CA LEU A 219 -6.81 3.71 -3.00
C LEU A 219 -5.87 3.29 -4.13
N MET A 220 -4.75 2.62 -3.82
CA MET A 220 -3.82 2.15 -4.85
C MET A 220 -4.19 0.77 -5.38
N VAL A 221 -4.56 -0.13 -4.49
CA VAL A 221 -4.69 -1.54 -4.79
C VAL A 221 -6.11 -1.92 -5.20
N ALA A 222 -7.13 -1.42 -4.51
CA ALA A 222 -8.51 -1.69 -4.88
C ALA A 222 -8.89 -1.09 -6.24
N PHE A 223 -8.36 0.09 -6.57
CA PHE A 223 -8.67 0.78 -7.82
C PHE A 223 -7.75 0.43 -8.99
N VAL A 224 -6.54 -0.06 -8.76
CA VAL A 224 -5.64 -0.53 -9.83
C VAL A 224 -6.22 -1.72 -10.58
N GLY A 225 -6.79 -2.67 -9.86
CA GLY A 225 -7.45 -3.83 -10.48
C GLY A 225 -8.66 -3.48 -11.35
N THR A 226 -9.21 -2.27 -11.18
CA THR A 226 -10.41 -1.75 -11.88
C THR A 226 -10.08 -0.79 -13.01
N GLY A 227 -8.81 -0.45 -13.21
CA GLY A 227 -8.35 0.52 -14.22
C GLY A 227 -8.58 1.98 -13.82
N ILE A 228 -8.93 2.28 -12.56
CA ILE A 228 -9.08 3.65 -12.05
C ILE A 228 -7.78 4.08 -11.39
N TYR A 229 -6.92 4.76 -12.14
CA TYR A 229 -5.60 5.18 -11.67
C TYR A 229 -5.55 6.62 -11.13
N THR A 230 -6.66 7.31 -11.11
CA THR A 230 -6.78 8.75 -10.79
C THR A 230 -6.17 9.12 -9.42
N PHE A 231 -6.14 8.19 -8.47
CA PHE A 231 -5.58 8.43 -7.13
C PHE A 231 -4.13 7.94 -6.99
N ALA A 232 -3.60 7.24 -7.97
CA ALA A 232 -2.26 6.65 -7.89
C ALA A 232 -1.17 7.71 -7.77
N ALA A 233 -1.21 8.76 -8.60
CA ALA A 233 -0.24 9.83 -8.55
C ALA A 233 -0.33 10.68 -7.26
N PRO A 234 -1.52 11.14 -6.80
CA PRO A 234 -1.67 11.80 -5.51
C PRO A 234 -1.13 11.00 -4.32
N VAL A 235 -1.37 9.68 -4.29
CA VAL A 235 -0.81 8.80 -3.25
C VAL A 235 0.70 8.68 -3.39
N GLY A 236 1.23 8.53 -4.60
CA GLY A 236 2.67 8.51 -4.85
C GLY A 236 3.37 9.80 -4.42
N ILE A 237 2.75 10.96 -4.64
CA ILE A 237 3.23 12.26 -4.15
C ILE A 237 3.27 12.27 -2.62
N ALA A 238 2.20 11.79 -1.98
CA ALA A 238 2.12 11.73 -0.51
C ALA A 238 3.18 10.82 0.12
N ILE A 239 3.59 9.77 -0.58
CA ILE A 239 4.67 8.89 -0.17
C ILE A 239 6.03 9.61 -0.23
N CYS A 240 6.25 10.48 -1.22
CA CYS A 240 7.53 11.17 -1.42
C CYS A 240 7.72 12.35 -0.46
N VAL A 241 6.66 13.09 -0.14
CA VAL A 241 6.74 14.39 0.55
C VAL A 241 7.37 14.30 1.93
N PRO A 242 6.98 13.40 2.86
CA PRO A 242 7.58 13.35 4.19
C PRO A 242 9.09 13.07 4.19
N PRO A 243 9.61 12.00 3.54
CA PRO A 243 11.03 11.69 3.60
C PRO A 243 11.89 12.72 2.85
N ILE A 244 11.44 13.24 1.70
CA ILE A 244 12.16 14.29 1.00
C ILE A 244 12.10 15.59 1.81
N GLY A 245 10.92 15.92 2.35
CA GLY A 245 10.70 17.14 3.12
C GLY A 245 11.54 17.20 4.39
N CYS A 246 11.57 16.11 5.20
CA CYS A 246 12.39 16.09 6.42
C CYS A 246 13.89 16.11 6.09
N GLY A 247 14.32 15.37 5.05
CA GLY A 247 15.71 15.39 4.61
C GLY A 247 16.15 16.79 4.15
N VAL A 248 15.37 17.48 3.32
CA VAL A 248 15.65 18.85 2.88
C VAL A 248 15.60 19.83 4.07
N ALA A 249 14.59 19.71 4.94
CA ALA A 249 14.46 20.56 6.12
C ALA A 249 15.66 20.42 7.07
N SER A 250 16.13 19.18 7.32
CA SER A 250 17.28 18.94 8.20
C SER A 250 18.59 19.53 7.67
N LEU A 251 18.75 19.55 6.34
CA LEU A 251 19.93 20.15 5.70
C LEU A 251 19.87 21.67 5.65
N LEU A 252 18.69 22.27 5.50
CA LEU A 252 18.50 23.72 5.41
C LEU A 252 18.37 24.40 6.79
N LEU A 253 17.63 23.78 7.71
CA LEU A 253 17.28 24.33 9.02
C LEU A 253 18.13 23.69 10.15
N LYS A 254 19.44 23.67 9.99
CA LYS A 254 20.40 22.95 10.85
C LYS A 254 20.22 23.18 12.34
N LYS A 255 19.74 24.38 12.75
CA LYS A 255 19.50 24.72 14.17
C LYS A 255 18.32 23.96 14.78
N LYS A 256 17.43 23.42 13.96
CA LYS A 256 16.21 22.74 14.40
C LYS A 256 16.32 21.22 14.43
N PHE A 257 17.42 20.68 13.95
CA PHE A 257 17.66 19.25 13.83
C PHE A 257 18.96 18.83 14.49
N SER A 258 19.01 17.68 15.12
CA SER A 258 20.22 17.11 15.69
C SER A 258 21.25 16.81 14.61
N LYS A 259 22.49 16.54 15.01
CA LYS A 259 23.54 16.19 14.04
C LYS A 259 23.23 14.88 13.34
N GLU A 260 22.69 13.90 14.06
CA GLU A 260 22.27 12.61 13.54
C GLU A 260 21.14 12.75 12.50
N GLU A 261 20.15 13.61 12.77
CA GLU A 261 19.09 13.93 11.81
C GLU A 261 19.64 14.59 10.54
N GLN A 262 20.62 15.51 10.66
CA GLN A 262 21.26 16.14 9.51
C GLN A 262 22.05 15.15 8.68
N ASP A 263 22.80 14.25 9.31
CA ASP A 263 23.61 13.23 8.63
C ASP A 263 22.73 12.19 7.93
N ALA A 264 21.53 11.89 8.46
CA ALA A 264 20.53 11.04 7.83
C ALA A 264 19.79 11.70 6.66
N GLY A 265 19.92 13.03 6.47
CA GLY A 265 19.13 13.82 5.51
C GLY A 265 19.17 13.32 4.07
N ILE A 266 20.36 13.03 3.56
CA ILE A 266 20.54 12.52 2.20
C ILE A 266 19.88 11.12 2.04
N GLY A 267 20.01 10.26 3.06
CA GLY A 267 19.37 8.95 3.07
C GLY A 267 17.84 9.04 3.04
N ALA A 268 17.26 9.97 3.79
CA ALA A 268 15.81 10.21 3.78
C ALA A 268 15.33 10.70 2.40
N ILE A 269 16.06 11.64 1.76
CA ILE A 269 15.76 12.10 0.40
C ILE A 269 15.80 10.93 -0.60
N ALA A 270 16.83 10.09 -0.52
CA ALA A 270 16.97 8.93 -1.41
C ALA A 270 15.83 7.93 -1.22
N MET A 271 15.41 7.66 0.02
CA MET A 271 14.24 6.82 0.31
C MET A 271 12.96 7.40 -0.27
N GLY A 272 12.72 8.69 -0.12
CA GLY A 272 11.57 9.36 -0.73
C GLY A 272 11.60 9.35 -2.26
N PHE A 273 12.78 9.48 -2.87
CA PHE A 273 12.95 9.31 -4.31
C PHE A 273 12.52 7.91 -4.78
N CYS A 274 12.83 6.87 -4.01
CA CYS A 274 12.43 5.50 -4.27
C CYS A 274 10.97 5.18 -3.86
N GLY A 275 10.24 6.12 -3.24
CA GLY A 275 8.86 5.90 -2.81
C GLY A 275 8.74 5.14 -1.48
N ILE A 276 9.63 5.42 -0.54
CA ILE A 276 9.69 4.79 0.78
C ILE A 276 9.41 5.85 1.85
N THR A 277 8.21 5.83 2.44
CA THR A 277 7.78 6.80 3.49
C THR A 277 8.57 6.67 4.78
N GLU A 278 9.08 5.48 5.07
CA GLU A 278 9.81 5.13 6.29
C GLU A 278 11.06 6.00 6.50
N GLY A 279 11.57 6.63 5.44
CA GLY A 279 12.68 7.58 5.55
C GLY A 279 12.43 8.77 6.47
N ALA A 280 11.15 9.06 6.79
CA ALA A 280 10.78 10.13 7.73
C ALA A 280 10.55 9.66 9.17
N ILE A 281 10.66 8.35 9.47
CA ILE A 281 10.31 7.80 10.79
C ILE A 281 11.20 8.37 11.89
N SER A 282 12.53 8.40 11.70
CA SER A 282 13.47 8.90 12.70
C SER A 282 13.18 10.34 13.10
N TYR A 283 12.90 11.21 12.15
CA TYR A 283 12.53 12.61 12.38
C TYR A 283 11.19 12.75 13.10
N THR A 284 10.23 11.91 12.73
CA THR A 284 8.90 11.93 13.33
C THR A 284 8.94 11.38 14.75
N ALA A 285 9.76 10.37 15.02
CA ALA A 285 9.96 9.81 16.36
C ALA A 285 10.68 10.79 17.31
N ALA A 286 11.57 11.64 16.79
CA ALA A 286 12.27 12.65 17.58
C ALA A 286 11.35 13.79 18.08
N ASP A 287 10.33 14.18 17.30
CA ASP A 287 9.36 15.22 17.67
C ASP A 287 7.95 14.93 17.11
N PRO A 288 7.28 13.89 17.61
CA PRO A 288 6.02 13.40 17.02
C PRO A 288 4.91 14.45 17.05
N ALA A 289 4.87 15.27 18.10
CA ALA A 289 3.82 16.28 18.28
C ALA A 289 3.81 17.34 17.16
N ARG A 290 4.95 17.62 16.54
CA ARG A 290 5.07 18.59 15.45
C ARG A 290 5.20 17.92 14.10
N MET A 291 6.01 16.86 14.02
CA MET A 291 6.34 16.23 12.74
C MET A 291 5.15 15.48 12.14
N ILE A 292 4.28 14.84 12.96
CA ILE A 292 3.07 14.17 12.43
C ILE A 292 2.14 15.18 11.73
N PRO A 293 1.72 16.31 12.34
CA PRO A 293 0.94 17.31 11.63
C PRO A 293 1.64 17.89 10.40
N ILE A 294 2.96 18.10 10.45
CA ILE A 294 3.73 18.58 9.30
C ILE A 294 3.67 17.58 8.15
N ASN A 295 3.92 16.29 8.41
CA ASN A 295 3.79 15.21 7.43
C ASN A 295 2.39 15.22 6.78
N MET A 296 1.35 15.25 7.61
CA MET A 296 -0.05 15.19 7.19
C MET A 296 -0.45 16.38 6.31
N VAL A 297 -0.19 17.59 6.79
CA VAL A 297 -0.62 18.82 6.09
C VAL A 297 0.13 19.02 4.79
N SER A 298 1.45 18.85 4.78
CA SER A 298 2.26 19.03 3.56
C SER A 298 1.88 18.02 2.48
N SER A 299 1.65 16.76 2.86
CA SER A 299 1.22 15.71 1.93
C SER A 299 -0.22 15.94 1.45
N ALA A 300 -1.14 16.36 2.33
CA ALA A 300 -2.52 16.64 1.95
C ALA A 300 -2.62 17.79 0.95
N ILE A 301 -1.84 18.86 1.13
CA ILE A 301 -1.79 19.99 0.18
C ILE A 301 -1.27 19.50 -1.18
N ALA A 302 -0.15 18.78 -1.20
CA ALA A 302 0.43 18.29 -2.45
C ALA A 302 -0.47 17.30 -3.18
N GLY A 303 -1.02 16.31 -2.46
CA GLY A 303 -1.95 15.32 -3.01
C GLY A 303 -3.27 15.94 -3.48
N GLY A 304 -3.79 16.92 -2.72
CA GLY A 304 -5.00 17.65 -3.08
C GLY A 304 -4.85 18.46 -4.37
N ILE A 305 -3.74 19.16 -4.52
CA ILE A 305 -3.42 19.90 -5.76
C ILE A 305 -3.30 18.94 -6.93
N ALA A 306 -2.61 17.80 -6.75
CA ALA A 306 -2.47 16.79 -7.80
C ALA A 306 -3.81 16.19 -8.21
N GLY A 307 -4.69 15.90 -7.25
CA GLY A 307 -6.05 15.43 -7.53
C GLY A 307 -6.88 16.47 -8.29
N PHE A 308 -6.82 17.74 -7.88
CA PHE A 308 -7.50 18.83 -8.57
C PHE A 308 -7.07 18.98 -10.02
N LEU A 309 -5.77 18.81 -10.31
CA LEU A 309 -5.19 18.92 -11.64
C LEU A 309 -5.32 17.65 -12.48
N GLY A 310 -5.85 16.56 -11.92
CA GLY A 310 -5.96 15.26 -12.62
C GLY A 310 -4.61 14.65 -12.95
N VAL A 311 -3.59 14.87 -12.13
CA VAL A 311 -2.25 14.33 -12.33
C VAL A 311 -2.28 12.81 -12.30
N GLY A 312 -1.74 12.17 -13.35
CA GLY A 312 -1.64 10.72 -13.43
C GLY A 312 -2.93 9.98 -13.77
N ALA A 313 -3.98 10.67 -14.21
CA ALA A 313 -5.27 10.05 -14.53
C ALA A 313 -5.21 8.97 -15.62
N LYS A 314 -4.18 8.97 -16.47
CA LYS A 314 -3.95 7.99 -17.54
C LYS A 314 -2.78 7.04 -17.28
N MET A 315 -2.20 7.07 -16.08
CA MET A 315 -1.11 6.14 -15.80
C MET A 315 -1.64 4.71 -15.68
N SER A 316 -0.83 3.75 -16.12
CA SER A 316 -1.18 2.32 -16.12
C SER A 316 -0.36 1.49 -15.13
N ALA A 317 0.56 2.11 -14.42
CA ALA A 317 1.39 1.47 -13.40
C ALA A 317 1.27 2.19 -12.07
N CYS A 318 1.30 1.43 -10.99
CA CYS A 318 1.00 1.88 -9.64
C CYS A 318 2.18 1.68 -8.71
N TRP A 319 3.04 2.65 -8.65
CA TRP A 319 4.04 2.74 -7.61
C TRP A 319 4.27 4.21 -7.25
N GLY A 320 4.47 4.51 -5.97
CA GLY A 320 4.90 5.83 -5.54
C GLY A 320 6.41 5.99 -5.70
N GLY A 321 6.86 7.21 -5.73
CA GLY A 321 8.28 7.56 -5.83
C GLY A 321 8.57 8.49 -6.99
N LEU A 322 9.61 9.32 -6.83
CA LEU A 322 10.04 10.21 -7.90
C LEU A 322 10.66 9.44 -9.07
N ILE A 323 11.18 8.25 -8.79
CA ILE A 323 11.77 7.35 -9.80
C ILE A 323 10.76 6.97 -10.90
N VAL A 324 9.47 6.92 -10.60
CA VAL A 324 8.43 6.60 -11.58
C VAL A 324 7.83 7.84 -12.25
N ALA A 325 8.29 9.05 -11.93
CA ALA A 325 7.78 10.29 -12.53
C ALA A 325 7.66 10.22 -14.06
N PRO A 326 8.64 9.69 -14.82
CA PRO A 326 8.54 9.65 -16.28
C PRO A 326 7.36 8.86 -16.84
N VAL A 327 6.78 7.92 -16.07
CA VAL A 327 5.63 7.12 -16.52
C VAL A 327 4.28 7.70 -16.07
N ILE A 328 4.28 8.78 -15.31
CA ILE A 328 3.06 9.48 -14.90
C ILE A 328 2.44 10.19 -16.10
N GLN A 329 1.26 9.77 -16.48
CA GLN A 329 0.51 10.31 -17.64
C GLN A 329 -0.82 10.90 -17.19
N GLY A 330 -1.11 12.09 -17.69
CA GLY A 330 -2.39 12.79 -17.51
C GLY A 330 -3.08 13.04 -18.85
N GLU A 331 -4.20 13.75 -18.84
CA GLU A 331 -4.93 14.12 -20.05
C GLU A 331 -4.15 15.08 -20.96
N SER A 332 -3.23 15.85 -20.37
CA SER A 332 -2.29 16.71 -21.09
C SER A 332 -0.87 16.41 -20.64
N PHE A 333 0.13 16.88 -21.41
CA PHE A 333 1.54 16.77 -21.03
C PHE A 333 1.80 17.38 -19.63
N LEU A 334 1.17 18.51 -19.34
CA LEU A 334 1.33 19.17 -18.05
C LEU A 334 0.66 18.37 -16.91
N ALA A 335 -0.46 17.70 -17.12
CA ALA A 335 -1.12 16.85 -16.11
C ALA A 335 -0.39 15.51 -15.90
N GLY A 336 0.70 15.24 -16.62
CA GLY A 336 1.57 14.10 -16.46
C GLY A 336 2.71 14.35 -15.46
N TRP A 337 3.88 13.79 -15.79
CA TRP A 337 5.08 13.81 -14.96
C TRP A 337 5.57 15.21 -14.53
N PRO A 338 5.44 16.32 -15.33
CA PRO A 338 5.92 17.61 -14.86
C PRO A 338 5.15 18.11 -13.62
N PHE A 339 3.80 18.01 -13.64
CA PHE A 339 3.01 18.40 -12.48
C PHE A 339 3.16 17.42 -11.30
N TYR A 340 3.44 16.14 -11.55
CA TYR A 340 3.80 15.21 -10.49
C TYR A 340 5.01 15.72 -9.69
N ILE A 341 6.07 16.10 -10.39
CA ILE A 341 7.27 16.66 -9.76
C ILE A 341 6.96 18.00 -9.07
N ILE A 342 6.22 18.89 -9.74
CA ILE A 342 5.84 20.20 -9.18
C ILE A 342 5.04 20.01 -7.89
N CYS A 343 4.09 19.10 -7.84
CA CYS A 343 3.30 18.84 -6.63
C CYS A 343 4.18 18.30 -5.50
N ILE A 344 5.15 17.42 -5.78
CA ILE A 344 6.13 16.98 -4.77
C ILE A 344 6.93 18.18 -4.26
N LEU A 345 7.44 19.02 -5.14
CA LEU A 345 8.23 20.22 -4.76
C LEU A 345 7.40 21.21 -3.92
N ILE A 346 6.12 21.42 -4.26
CA ILE A 346 5.20 22.22 -3.44
C ILE A 346 5.04 21.59 -2.06
N GLY A 347 4.80 20.29 -1.98
CA GLY A 347 4.71 19.58 -0.71
C GLY A 347 5.96 19.70 0.14
N VAL A 348 7.13 19.53 -0.47
CA VAL A 348 8.44 19.71 0.21
C VAL A 348 8.64 21.15 0.67
N ALA A 349 8.30 22.15 -0.15
CA ALA A 349 8.39 23.55 0.24
C ALA A 349 7.47 23.87 1.43
N VAL A 350 6.23 23.39 1.42
CA VAL A 350 5.29 23.51 2.55
C VAL A 350 5.85 22.81 3.78
N TYR A 351 6.44 21.63 3.62
CA TYR A 351 7.06 20.87 4.70
C TYR A 351 8.18 21.67 5.38
N VAL A 352 9.11 22.19 4.59
CA VAL A 352 10.23 23.02 5.09
C VAL A 352 9.71 24.27 5.78
N LEU A 353 8.72 24.95 5.21
CA LEU A 353 8.08 26.11 5.82
C LEU A 353 7.45 25.76 7.17
N LEU A 354 6.69 24.69 7.25
CA LEU A 354 6.06 24.24 8.49
C LEU A 354 7.12 23.86 9.54
N CYS A 355 8.21 23.20 9.14
CA CYS A 355 9.34 22.93 10.04
C CYS A 355 9.98 24.24 10.54
N ALA A 356 10.16 25.23 9.68
CA ALA A 356 10.71 26.53 10.07
C ALA A 356 9.82 27.25 11.09
N LEU A 357 8.50 27.13 10.97
CA LEU A 357 7.54 27.81 11.82
C LEU A 357 7.25 27.04 13.12
N LEU A 358 7.11 25.75 13.06
CA LEU A 358 6.55 24.94 14.15
C LEU A 358 7.60 24.18 14.95
N LYS A 359 8.70 23.72 14.32
CA LYS A 359 9.73 22.94 15.03
C LYS A 359 10.58 23.89 15.87
N LYS A 360 10.82 23.55 17.14
CA LYS A 360 11.71 24.29 18.04
C LYS A 360 13.18 24.07 17.66
N ASP A 361 14.05 24.99 18.08
CA ASP A 361 15.47 24.76 17.95
C ASP A 361 15.91 23.58 18.79
N TYR A 362 16.83 22.79 18.24
CA TYR A 362 17.35 21.60 18.88
C TYR A 362 18.23 22.00 20.07
N VAL A 363 17.94 21.45 21.23
CA VAL A 363 18.78 21.58 22.43
C VAL A 363 19.37 20.19 22.67
N ALA A 364 20.70 20.10 22.60
CA ALA A 364 21.37 18.86 22.93
C ALA A 364 21.06 18.48 24.40
N PRO A 365 20.70 17.23 24.69
CA PRO A 365 20.57 16.79 26.08
C PRO A 365 21.88 17.01 26.80
N GLU A 366 21.80 17.54 28.03
CA GLU A 366 22.99 17.60 28.89
C GLU A 366 23.57 16.21 29.05
N PRO A 367 24.89 16.01 28.99
CA PRO A 367 25.49 14.72 29.25
C PRO A 367 24.97 14.25 30.61
N GLU A 368 24.32 13.09 30.65
CA GLU A 368 24.03 12.43 31.93
C GLU A 368 25.39 12.28 32.66
N ASP A 369 25.50 12.87 33.84
CA ASP A 369 26.64 12.70 34.72
C ASP A 369 26.65 11.20 35.09
N MET A 370 27.35 10.41 34.28
CA MET A 370 27.66 9.03 34.57
C MET A 370 28.67 9.08 35.72
N GLY A 371 28.17 9.31 36.94
CA GLY A 371 28.96 9.27 38.14
C GLY A 371 29.83 8.03 38.08
N ASP A 372 31.11 8.22 38.40
CA ASP A 372 32.19 7.22 38.35
C ASP A 372 31.68 5.83 38.79
N ILE A 373 31.35 4.99 37.78
CA ILE A 373 31.13 3.55 38.08
C ILE A 373 32.51 2.98 38.28
N ASP A 374 32.92 2.99 39.56
CA ASP A 374 34.14 2.32 40.05
C ASP A 374 33.97 0.81 39.82
N ILE A 375 34.41 0.32 38.68
CA ILE A 375 34.44 -1.12 38.38
C ILE A 375 35.74 -1.65 39.03
N SER A 376 35.69 -1.94 40.32
CA SER A 376 36.71 -2.76 40.97
C SER A 376 36.54 -4.21 40.51
N PHE A 377 37.42 -4.68 39.65
CA PHE A 377 37.59 -6.09 39.38
C PHE A 377 38.32 -6.73 40.58
N GLU A 378 37.61 -7.45 41.45
CA GLU A 378 38.17 -8.47 42.32
C GLU A 378 38.20 -9.85 41.63
#